data_92c9db763ffbb82a6d44f486c418a725
#
_entry.id   92c9db763ffbb82a6d44f486c418a725
#
_cell.length_a   1.000
_cell.length_b   1.000
_cell.length_c   1.000
_cell.angle_alpha   90.00
_cell.angle_beta   90.00
_cell.angle_gamma   90.00
#
_symmetry.space_group_name_H-M   'P 1'
#
loop_
_entity.id
_entity.type
_entity.pdbx_description
1 polymer ?
#
loop_
_entity_poly.entity_id
_entity_poly.type
_entity_poly.pdbx_seq_one_letter_code
_entity_poly.pdbx_strand_id
1 'polypeptide(L)'
;MSEFKLTSVEEFEQATNELLENGAKVGADAWQFRVKNQTPHCKFGEQGTCCRICTMGPCRITPKAPRGICGCDAHGIVGRNYLKFTAGGAATHSDHGREICHTLHEADPNGNYKVKDPEKLIRIAKEWGVETEGKDIYDLAHEMSELALLEYGKPFGTQRFLKRAPQHLSLIHI
;
A
#
# COMPACT_ATOMS: atom_id res chain seq x y z
N MET A 1 -19.33 -8.66 -27.46
CA MET A 1 -18.76 -8.04 -26.24
C MET A 1 -19.90 -7.80 -25.27
N SER A 2 -19.96 -8.53 -24.15
CA SER A 2 -21.03 -8.34 -23.17
C SER A 2 -20.81 -7.00 -22.46
N GLU A 3 -21.81 -6.12 -22.50
CA GLU A 3 -21.81 -4.89 -21.70
C GLU A 3 -21.55 -5.23 -20.24
N PHE A 4 -20.49 -4.67 -19.70
CA PHE A 4 -20.19 -4.76 -18.29
C PHE A 4 -21.11 -3.79 -17.53
N LYS A 5 -22.22 -4.28 -16.99
CA LYS A 5 -23.00 -3.57 -15.99
C LYS A 5 -22.50 -3.96 -14.62
N LEU A 6 -21.85 -3.04 -13.93
CA LEU A 6 -21.65 -3.08 -12.48
C LEU A 6 -23.01 -2.93 -11.81
N THR A 7 -23.67 -4.05 -11.49
CA THR A 7 -25.07 -4.07 -11.02
C THR A 7 -25.25 -3.71 -9.55
N SER A 8 -24.23 -3.29 -8.83
CA SER A 8 -24.33 -2.94 -7.40
C SER A 8 -23.27 -1.97 -6.90
N VAL A 9 -22.71 -1.14 -7.76
CA VAL A 9 -21.65 -0.23 -7.34
C VAL A 9 -22.12 1.20 -7.48
N GLU A 10 -23.14 1.54 -6.71
CA GLU A 10 -23.50 2.94 -6.45
C GLU A 10 -22.40 3.72 -5.72
N GLU A 11 -21.33 3.04 -5.30
CA GLU A 11 -20.25 3.58 -4.46
C GLU A 11 -18.90 3.73 -5.16
N PHE A 12 -18.72 3.31 -6.41
CA PHE A 12 -17.48 3.61 -7.13
C PHE A 12 -17.49 5.06 -7.61
N GLU A 13 -16.42 5.77 -7.26
CA GLU A 13 -16.19 7.11 -7.79
C GLU A 13 -16.32 7.13 -9.32
N GLN A 14 -16.88 8.19 -9.87
CA GLN A 14 -17.06 8.38 -11.30
C GLN A 14 -15.77 8.08 -12.09
N ALA A 15 -14.61 8.53 -11.59
CA ALA A 15 -13.31 8.29 -12.20
C ALA A 15 -12.99 6.79 -12.37
N THR A 16 -13.34 5.94 -11.40
CA THR A 16 -13.15 4.49 -11.49
C THR A 16 -14.01 3.90 -12.60
N ASN A 17 -15.25 4.32 -12.72
CA ASN A 17 -16.15 3.85 -13.76
C ASN A 17 -15.66 4.28 -15.16
N GLU A 18 -15.24 5.51 -15.32
CA GLU A 18 -14.66 6.02 -16.58
C GLU A 18 -13.39 5.25 -16.99
N LEU A 19 -12.51 4.93 -16.02
CA LEU A 19 -11.32 4.13 -16.29
C LEU A 19 -11.66 2.68 -16.69
N LEU A 20 -12.65 2.07 -16.06
CA LEU A 20 -13.10 0.72 -16.41
C LEU A 20 -13.74 0.68 -17.81
N GLU A 21 -14.55 1.68 -18.15
CA GLU A 21 -15.14 1.80 -19.49
C GLU A 21 -14.07 1.99 -20.57
N ASN A 22 -13.08 2.85 -20.30
CA ASN A 22 -11.98 3.07 -21.22
C ASN A 22 -11.08 1.83 -21.32
N GLY A 23 -10.82 1.15 -20.21
CA GLY A 23 -10.11 -0.12 -20.18
C GLY A 23 -10.81 -1.17 -21.06
N ALA A 24 -12.12 -1.29 -20.94
CA ALA A 24 -12.90 -2.21 -21.78
C ALA A 24 -12.83 -1.89 -23.27
N LYS A 25 -12.84 -0.59 -23.64
CA LYS A 25 -12.73 -0.14 -25.06
C LYS A 25 -11.39 -0.52 -25.69
N VAL A 26 -10.30 -0.49 -24.91
CA VAL A 26 -8.95 -0.85 -25.38
C VAL A 26 -8.59 -2.32 -25.17
N GLY A 27 -9.55 -3.13 -24.70
CA GLY A 27 -9.36 -4.56 -24.47
C GLY A 27 -8.47 -4.89 -23.26
N ALA A 28 -8.38 -4.00 -22.27
CA ALA A 28 -7.61 -4.26 -21.05
C ALA A 28 -8.24 -5.40 -20.23
N ASP A 29 -7.41 -6.36 -19.83
CA ASP A 29 -7.83 -7.47 -18.97
C ASP A 29 -7.72 -7.07 -17.49
N ALA A 30 -8.69 -6.27 -17.00
CA ALA A 30 -8.75 -5.84 -15.62
C ALA A 30 -9.33 -6.93 -14.69
N TRP A 31 -8.96 -6.90 -13.40
CA TRP A 31 -9.44 -7.89 -12.42
C TRP A 31 -10.97 -7.88 -12.28
N GLN A 32 -11.62 -6.73 -12.42
CA GLN A 32 -13.07 -6.58 -12.38
C GLN A 32 -13.78 -7.43 -13.44
N PHE A 33 -13.16 -7.57 -14.62
CA PHE A 33 -13.68 -8.43 -15.70
C PHE A 33 -13.45 -9.90 -15.40
N ARG A 34 -12.30 -10.25 -14.78
CA ARG A 34 -11.95 -11.65 -14.45
C ARG A 34 -12.75 -12.20 -13.29
N VAL A 35 -13.18 -11.37 -12.33
CA VAL A 35 -14.02 -11.80 -11.19
C VAL A 35 -15.28 -12.55 -11.63
N LYS A 36 -15.91 -12.13 -12.72
CA LYS A 36 -17.10 -12.80 -13.27
C LYS A 36 -16.81 -14.25 -13.68
N ASN A 37 -15.62 -14.51 -14.21
CA ASN A 37 -15.23 -15.84 -14.66
C ASN A 37 -14.90 -16.79 -13.50
N GLN A 38 -14.79 -16.27 -12.27
CA GLN A 38 -14.56 -17.04 -11.05
C GLN A 38 -15.87 -17.43 -10.33
N THR A 39 -17.03 -17.23 -10.96
CA THR A 39 -18.33 -17.62 -10.40
C THR A 39 -18.61 -19.10 -10.69
N PRO A 40 -19.09 -19.92 -9.69
CA PRO A 40 -19.36 -19.54 -8.30
C PRO A 40 -18.08 -19.40 -7.46
N HIS A 41 -18.03 -18.37 -6.64
CA HIS A 41 -16.89 -18.12 -5.74
C HIS A 41 -16.77 -19.20 -4.66
N CYS A 42 -15.56 -19.36 -4.13
CA CYS A 42 -15.30 -20.30 -3.03
C CYS A 42 -15.91 -19.77 -1.73
N LYS A 43 -16.96 -20.43 -1.25
CA LYS A 43 -17.68 -20.04 -0.02
C LYS A 43 -16.81 -19.98 1.23
N PHE A 44 -15.78 -20.82 1.32
CA PHE A 44 -14.84 -20.77 2.45
C PHE A 44 -13.94 -19.56 2.40
N GLY A 45 -13.50 -19.16 1.19
CA GLY A 45 -12.72 -17.95 0.98
C GLY A 45 -13.52 -16.68 1.29
N GLU A 46 -14.75 -16.61 0.80
CA GLU A 46 -15.67 -15.49 1.04
C GLU A 46 -15.97 -15.28 2.53
N GLN A 47 -16.15 -16.37 3.27
CA GLN A 47 -16.40 -16.32 4.71
C GLN A 47 -15.14 -16.11 5.57
N GLY A 48 -13.97 -16.11 4.96
CA GLY A 48 -12.70 -16.00 5.69
C GLY A 48 -12.38 -17.21 6.58
N THR A 49 -13.07 -18.35 6.39
CA THR A 49 -12.94 -19.55 7.22
C THR A 49 -11.89 -20.54 6.70
N CYS A 50 -11.15 -20.17 5.66
CA CYS A 50 -10.04 -20.93 5.09
C CYS A 50 -8.71 -20.31 5.54
N CYS A 51 -7.83 -21.12 6.15
CA CYS A 51 -6.50 -20.72 6.52
C CYS A 51 -5.43 -21.42 5.67
N ARG A 52 -4.51 -20.62 5.10
CA ARG A 52 -3.38 -21.08 4.29
C ARG A 52 -2.06 -20.45 4.74
N ILE A 53 -1.97 -20.10 6.03
CA ILE A 53 -0.81 -19.35 6.56
C ILE A 53 0.41 -20.24 6.75
N CYS A 54 0.21 -21.51 7.11
CA CYS A 54 1.32 -22.44 7.32
C CYS A 54 1.23 -23.67 6.41
N THR A 55 2.32 -24.43 6.37
CA THR A 55 2.45 -25.66 5.54
C THR A 55 1.60 -26.83 6.04
N MET A 56 1.09 -26.79 7.29
CA MET A 56 0.21 -27.83 7.85
C MET A 56 -1.19 -27.79 7.24
N GLY A 57 -1.63 -26.59 6.73
CA GLY A 57 -2.89 -26.38 6.03
C GLY A 57 -2.88 -26.90 4.59
N PRO A 58 -3.89 -26.54 3.79
CA PRO A 58 -4.95 -25.59 4.14
C PRO A 58 -5.94 -26.14 5.16
N CYS A 59 -6.35 -25.31 6.11
CA CYS A 59 -7.41 -25.66 7.07
C CYS A 59 -8.72 -24.96 6.66
N ARG A 60 -9.83 -25.72 6.72
CA ARG A 60 -11.19 -25.19 6.53
C ARG A 60 -11.98 -25.45 7.81
N ILE A 61 -12.59 -24.40 8.32
CA ILE A 61 -13.42 -24.52 9.52
C ILE A 61 -14.83 -24.92 9.12
N THR A 62 -15.31 -25.99 9.72
CA THR A 62 -16.65 -26.56 9.50
C THR A 62 -17.23 -27.00 10.83
N PRO A 63 -18.54 -27.27 10.95
CA PRO A 63 -19.11 -27.81 12.16
C PRO A 63 -18.46 -29.12 12.64
N LYS A 64 -17.93 -29.94 11.71
CA LYS A 64 -17.23 -31.20 12.04
C LYS A 64 -15.77 -30.96 12.43
N ALA A 65 -15.15 -29.86 11.96
CA ALA A 65 -13.77 -29.48 12.24
C ALA A 65 -13.73 -27.99 12.67
N PRO A 66 -14.14 -27.68 13.91
CA PRO A 66 -14.30 -26.29 14.39
C PRO A 66 -12.96 -25.60 14.64
N ARG A 67 -11.85 -26.33 14.56
CA ARG A 67 -10.48 -25.80 14.73
C ARG A 67 -9.57 -26.29 13.63
N GLY A 68 -8.65 -25.42 13.22
CA GLY A 68 -7.54 -25.79 12.34
C GLY A 68 -6.56 -26.76 13.04
N ILE A 69 -5.62 -27.29 12.27
CA ILE A 69 -4.61 -28.25 12.78
C ILE A 69 -3.83 -27.65 13.96
N CYS A 70 -3.55 -26.35 13.95
CA CYS A 70 -2.87 -25.64 15.05
C CYS A 70 -3.79 -25.32 16.24
N GLY A 71 -5.06 -25.73 16.23
CA GLY A 71 -6.03 -25.42 17.26
C GLY A 71 -6.76 -24.08 17.12
N CYS A 72 -6.45 -23.27 16.11
CA CYS A 72 -7.09 -21.99 15.88
C CYS A 72 -8.53 -22.16 15.42
N ASP A 73 -9.45 -21.43 16.02
CA ASP A 73 -10.87 -21.39 15.63
C ASP A 73 -11.13 -20.45 14.45
N ALA A 74 -12.40 -20.33 14.04
CA ALA A 74 -12.81 -19.46 12.92
C ALA A 74 -12.44 -17.98 13.17
N HIS A 75 -12.66 -17.48 14.37
CA HIS A 75 -12.36 -16.08 14.71
C HIS A 75 -10.87 -15.81 14.62
N GLY A 76 -10.05 -16.71 15.18
CA GLY A 76 -8.59 -16.61 15.08
C GLY A 76 -8.09 -16.68 13.63
N ILE A 77 -8.70 -17.50 12.79
CA ILE A 77 -8.34 -17.59 11.36
C ILE A 77 -8.69 -16.30 10.61
N VAL A 78 -9.87 -15.74 10.84
CA VAL A 78 -10.26 -14.45 10.25
C VAL A 78 -9.34 -13.34 10.70
N GLY A 79 -9.05 -13.26 12.01
CA GLY A 79 -8.10 -12.29 12.55
C GLY A 79 -6.70 -12.40 11.95
N ARG A 80 -6.18 -13.62 11.77
CA ARG A 80 -4.88 -13.87 11.12
C ARG A 80 -4.88 -13.47 9.65
N ASN A 81 -5.92 -13.78 8.91
CA ASN A 81 -6.06 -13.38 7.51
C ASN A 81 -6.09 -11.85 7.40
N TYR A 82 -6.85 -11.18 8.24
CA TYR A 82 -6.91 -9.72 8.29
C TYR A 82 -5.54 -9.11 8.60
N LEU A 83 -4.84 -9.63 9.62
CA LEU A 83 -3.48 -9.19 9.96
C LEU A 83 -2.51 -9.38 8.78
N LYS A 84 -2.59 -10.52 8.09
CA LYS A 84 -1.75 -10.80 6.92
C LYS A 84 -1.98 -9.78 5.80
N PHE A 85 -3.21 -9.46 5.48
CA PHE A 85 -3.53 -8.44 4.47
C PHE A 85 -3.05 -7.05 4.89
N THR A 86 -3.27 -6.69 6.14
CA THR A 86 -2.81 -5.39 6.68
C THR A 86 -1.28 -5.29 6.66
N ALA A 87 -0.59 -6.33 7.10
CA ALA A 87 0.87 -6.38 7.05
C ALA A 87 1.41 -6.34 5.62
N GLY A 88 0.79 -7.08 4.70
CA GLY A 88 1.16 -7.06 3.29
C GLY A 88 0.95 -5.67 2.66
N GLY A 89 -0.17 -5.03 2.93
CA GLY A 89 -0.45 -3.67 2.48
C GLY A 89 0.54 -2.64 3.05
N ALA A 90 0.83 -2.71 4.33
CA ALA A 90 1.83 -1.83 4.97
C ALA A 90 3.23 -2.03 4.37
N ALA A 91 3.64 -3.27 4.13
CA ALA A 91 4.92 -3.58 3.49
C ALA A 91 5.01 -3.01 2.07
N THR A 92 3.97 -3.16 1.28
CA THR A 92 3.88 -2.63 -0.09
C THR A 92 4.02 -1.11 -0.12
N HIS A 93 3.30 -0.40 0.74
CA HIS A 93 3.40 1.06 0.81
C HIS A 93 4.76 1.53 1.34
N SER A 94 5.34 0.80 2.30
CA SER A 94 6.69 1.07 2.80
C SER A 94 7.73 0.92 1.69
N ASP A 95 7.65 -0.14 0.90
CA ASP A 95 8.54 -0.40 -0.23
C ASP A 95 8.44 0.72 -1.27
N HIS A 96 7.23 1.09 -1.68
CA HIS A 96 7.01 2.20 -2.60
C HIS A 96 7.58 3.52 -2.06
N GLY A 97 7.39 3.81 -0.77
CA GLY A 97 7.97 5.00 -0.14
C GLY A 97 9.52 5.00 -0.19
N ARG A 98 10.15 3.85 0.00
CA ARG A 98 11.61 3.70 -0.14
C ARG A 98 12.07 3.94 -1.58
N GLU A 99 11.36 3.41 -2.57
CA GLU A 99 11.69 3.63 -3.98
C GLU A 99 11.61 5.13 -4.36
N ILE A 100 10.68 5.88 -3.79
CA ILE A 100 10.62 7.34 -3.94
C ILE A 100 11.87 8.00 -3.33
N CYS A 101 12.31 7.54 -2.16
CA CYS A 101 13.55 8.05 -1.54
C CYS A 101 14.79 7.71 -2.37
N HIS A 102 14.88 6.50 -2.92
CA HIS A 102 15.95 6.11 -3.84
C HIS A 102 15.95 6.97 -5.10
N THR A 103 14.78 7.24 -5.67
CA THR A 103 14.65 8.15 -6.82
C THR A 103 15.14 9.57 -6.50
N LEU A 104 14.90 10.07 -5.29
CA LEU A 104 15.44 11.35 -4.84
C LEU A 104 16.96 11.29 -4.64
N HIS A 105 17.47 10.14 -4.17
CA HIS A 105 18.92 9.91 -4.03
C HIS A 105 19.66 9.94 -5.36
N GLU A 106 19.04 9.40 -6.41
CA GLU A 106 19.57 9.39 -7.78
C GLU A 106 19.40 10.74 -8.52
N ALA A 107 18.91 11.79 -7.84
CA ALA A 107 18.73 13.09 -8.47
C ALA A 107 20.08 13.73 -8.78
N ASP A 108 20.27 14.13 -10.04
CA ASP A 108 21.51 14.71 -10.56
C ASP A 108 21.19 15.74 -11.67
N PRO A 109 21.92 16.89 -11.76
CA PRO A 109 21.64 17.90 -12.78
C PRO A 109 21.79 17.39 -14.21
N ASN A 110 22.65 16.39 -14.43
CA ASN A 110 22.90 15.77 -15.73
C ASN A 110 22.19 14.43 -15.89
N GLY A 111 21.55 13.92 -14.82
CA GLY A 111 20.86 12.64 -14.77
C GLY A 111 19.41 12.69 -15.28
N ASN A 112 18.76 11.55 -15.17
CA ASN A 112 17.35 11.39 -15.56
C ASN A 112 16.38 12.03 -14.54
N TYR A 113 16.78 12.08 -13.27
CA TYR A 113 15.96 12.62 -12.20
C TYR A 113 16.49 13.99 -11.76
N LYS A 114 15.61 14.97 -11.70
CA LYS A 114 15.94 16.35 -11.34
C LYS A 114 15.06 16.85 -10.22
N VAL A 115 15.63 17.64 -9.33
CA VAL A 115 14.85 18.35 -8.32
C VAL A 115 13.96 19.38 -9.01
N LYS A 116 12.65 19.19 -8.96
CA LYS A 116 11.66 20.04 -9.63
C LYS A 116 11.25 21.25 -8.80
N ASP A 117 11.30 21.13 -7.48
CA ASP A 117 10.89 22.17 -6.53
C ASP A 117 11.97 22.32 -5.44
N PRO A 118 13.05 23.09 -5.74
CA PRO A 118 14.12 23.33 -4.79
C PRO A 118 13.67 24.02 -3.51
N GLU A 119 12.74 24.97 -3.60
CA GLU A 119 12.23 25.70 -2.44
C GLU A 119 11.51 24.78 -1.45
N LYS A 120 10.73 23.85 -1.97
CA LYS A 120 10.06 22.85 -1.16
C LYS A 120 11.06 21.92 -0.47
N LEU A 121 12.11 21.49 -1.18
CA LEU A 121 13.16 20.65 -0.61
C LEU A 121 13.88 21.36 0.54
N ILE A 122 14.29 22.62 0.33
CA ILE A 122 14.94 23.46 1.36
C ILE A 122 14.01 23.64 2.57
N ARG A 123 12.74 23.91 2.34
CA ARG A 123 11.77 24.06 3.43
C ARG A 123 11.63 22.79 4.26
N ILE A 124 11.54 21.63 3.62
CA ILE A 124 11.43 20.34 4.32
C ILE A 124 12.73 20.02 5.07
N ALA A 125 13.88 20.31 4.46
CA ALA A 125 15.18 20.11 5.11
C ALA A 125 15.29 20.95 6.40
N LYS A 126 14.91 22.20 6.36
CA LYS A 126 14.84 23.06 7.56
C LYS A 126 13.91 22.51 8.63
N GLU A 127 12.72 22.03 8.24
CA GLU A 127 11.77 21.40 9.17
C GLU A 127 12.36 20.13 9.82
N TRP A 128 13.22 19.44 9.15
CA TRP A 128 13.90 18.24 9.65
C TRP A 128 15.19 18.56 10.44
N GLY A 129 15.56 19.84 10.52
CA GLY A 129 16.75 20.30 11.22
C GLY A 129 18.06 20.08 10.44
N VAL A 130 17.96 19.99 9.11
CA VAL A 130 19.10 19.84 8.22
C VAL A 130 19.60 21.23 7.81
N GLU A 131 20.92 21.43 7.91
CA GLU A 131 21.56 22.67 7.45
C GLU A 131 21.41 22.81 5.93
N THR A 132 21.02 23.99 5.47
CA THR A 132 20.76 24.24 4.04
C THR A 132 21.61 25.35 3.44
N GLU A 133 22.30 26.15 4.27
CA GLU A 133 23.13 27.26 3.79
C GLU A 133 24.39 26.74 3.11
N GLY A 134 24.66 27.26 1.92
CA GLY A 134 25.86 26.92 1.14
C GLY A 134 25.86 25.50 0.53
N LYS A 135 24.82 24.72 0.68
CA LYS A 135 24.69 23.39 0.06
C LYS A 135 24.12 23.49 -1.35
N ASP A 136 24.68 22.70 -2.26
CA ASP A 136 24.04 22.43 -3.55
C ASP A 136 22.71 21.71 -3.35
N ILE A 137 21.76 21.94 -4.26
CA ILE A 137 20.42 21.37 -4.14
C ILE A 137 20.39 19.85 -4.31
N TYR A 138 21.34 19.30 -5.07
CA TYR A 138 21.46 17.86 -5.28
C TYR A 138 22.15 17.17 -4.09
N ASP A 139 23.15 17.82 -3.49
CA ASP A 139 23.77 17.35 -2.23
C ASP A 139 22.70 17.32 -1.12
N LEU A 140 21.86 18.35 -1.07
CA LEU A 140 20.74 18.38 -0.13
C LEU A 140 19.70 17.28 -0.42
N ALA A 141 19.44 16.99 -1.70
CA ALA A 141 18.53 15.90 -2.09
C ALA A 141 19.07 14.53 -1.64
N HIS A 142 20.38 14.29 -1.82
CA HIS A 142 21.05 13.06 -1.34
C HIS A 142 20.93 12.92 0.18
N GLU A 143 21.31 13.94 0.94
CA GLU A 143 21.24 13.93 2.41
C GLU A 143 19.80 13.70 2.91
N MET A 144 18.83 14.39 2.31
CA MET A 144 17.42 14.24 2.68
C MET A 144 16.87 12.85 2.34
N SER A 145 17.31 12.25 1.23
CA SER A 145 16.92 10.90 0.84
C SER A 145 17.45 9.85 1.82
N GLU A 146 18.72 9.97 2.23
CA GLU A 146 19.33 9.09 3.23
C GLU A 146 18.62 9.18 4.58
N LEU A 147 18.34 10.40 5.06
CA LEU A 147 17.57 10.60 6.28
C LEU A 147 16.15 10.03 6.17
N ALA A 148 15.52 10.14 5.00
CA ALA A 148 14.20 9.56 4.76
C ALA A 148 14.25 8.02 4.77
N LEU A 149 15.25 7.40 4.16
CA LEU A 149 15.46 5.95 4.19
C LEU A 149 15.65 5.43 5.62
N LEU A 150 16.39 6.16 6.47
CA LEU A 150 16.58 5.81 7.88
C LEU A 150 15.25 5.83 8.67
N GLU A 151 14.29 6.68 8.29
CA GLU A 151 12.99 6.72 8.95
C GLU A 151 12.20 5.40 8.79
N TYR A 152 12.35 4.72 7.67
CA TYR A 152 11.72 3.40 7.43
C TYR A 152 12.34 2.27 8.27
N GLY A 153 13.56 2.45 8.75
CA GLY A 153 14.26 1.48 9.59
C GLY A 153 14.04 1.67 11.09
N LYS A 154 13.31 2.71 11.52
CA LYS A 154 13.06 2.96 12.95
C LYS A 154 12.12 1.94 13.53
N PRO A 155 12.54 1.15 14.53
CA PRO A 155 11.68 0.16 15.18
C PRO A 155 10.66 0.80 16.13
N PHE A 156 10.90 2.03 16.59
CA PHE A 156 10.08 2.74 17.57
C PHE A 156 10.00 4.24 17.26
N GLY A 157 8.94 4.87 17.74
CA GLY A 157 8.72 6.30 17.61
C GLY A 157 7.96 6.68 16.32
N THR A 158 7.68 7.96 16.20
CA THR A 158 6.94 8.52 15.05
C THR A 158 7.91 8.88 13.93
N GLN A 159 7.62 8.45 12.72
CA GLN A 159 8.38 8.85 11.54
C GLN A 159 8.14 10.33 11.22
N ARG A 160 9.19 11.02 10.74
CA ARG A 160 9.12 12.47 10.45
C ARG A 160 8.09 12.82 9.39
N PHE A 161 7.88 11.97 8.38
CA PHE A 161 6.86 12.25 7.34
C PHE A 161 5.45 12.32 7.91
N LEU A 162 5.15 11.58 8.97
CA LEU A 162 3.82 11.54 9.57
C LEU A 162 3.43 12.89 10.20
N LYS A 163 4.41 13.72 10.55
CA LYS A 163 4.14 15.10 11.02
C LYS A 163 3.50 15.99 9.96
N ARG A 164 3.64 15.62 8.69
CA ARG A 164 3.08 16.33 7.54
C ARG A 164 1.79 15.71 7.00
N ALA A 165 1.40 14.56 7.55
CA ALA A 165 0.14 13.94 7.16
C ALA A 165 -1.04 14.87 7.49
N PRO A 166 -2.04 14.99 6.62
CA PRO A 166 -3.25 15.73 6.93
C PRO A 166 -3.88 15.22 8.23
N GLN A 167 -4.28 16.14 9.09
CA GLN A 167 -4.74 15.79 10.45
C GLN A 167 -5.88 14.76 10.46
N HIS A 168 -6.82 14.88 9.51
CA HIS A 168 -7.94 13.94 9.37
C HIS A 168 -7.55 12.53 8.88
N LEU A 169 -6.33 12.35 8.35
CA LEU A 169 -5.79 11.05 7.95
C LEU A 169 -4.78 10.51 8.95
N SER A 170 -4.42 11.30 9.96
CA SER A 170 -3.41 10.91 10.94
C SER A 170 -4.06 10.15 12.10
N LEU A 171 -3.79 8.86 12.18
CA LEU A 171 -4.17 8.03 13.33
C LEU A 171 -3.34 8.32 14.59
N ILE A 172 -2.31 9.16 14.50
CA ILE A 172 -1.43 9.52 15.62
C ILE A 172 -2.17 10.38 16.66
N HIS A 173 -3.24 11.03 16.25
CA HIS A 173 -4.04 11.91 17.11
C HIS A 173 -5.24 11.19 17.76
N ILE A 174 -5.37 9.89 17.53
CA ILE A 174 -6.33 9.04 18.23
C ILE A 174 -5.68 8.45 19.52
#